data_a9c1ab4faa11f446a02d3be6d1fbbcf5
#
_entry.id   a9c1ab4faa11f446a02d3be6d1fbbcf5
#
_cell.length_a   1.000
_cell.length_b   1.000
_cell.length_c   1.000
_cell.angle_alpha   90.00
_cell.angle_beta   90.00
_cell.angle_gamma   90.00
#
_symmetry.space_group_name_H-M   'P 1'
#
loop_
_entity.id
_entity.type
_entity.pdbx_description
1 polymer ?
#
loop_
_entity_poly.entity_id
_entity_poly.type
_entity_poly.pdbx_seq_one_letter_code
_entity_poly.pdbx_strand_id
1 'polypeptide(L)' 'MTLNNSEWTIMEKLWEQPYTMMQLYHILEEETGWSKSTVVTMLGRMVDKGLAAYHEGGRAKGIL' A
#
# COMPACT_ATOMS: atom_id res chain seq x y z
N MET A 1 -13.72 1.61 12.19
CA MET A 1 -12.39 2.20 11.93
C MET A 1 -12.41 2.92 10.60
N THR A 2 -11.83 4.10 10.56
CA THR A 2 -11.87 4.93 9.36
C THR A 2 -10.50 4.98 8.71
N LEU A 3 -10.44 4.73 7.42
CA LEU A 3 -9.22 4.91 6.63
C LEU A 3 -9.10 6.38 6.25
N ASN A 4 -7.88 6.93 6.35
CA ASN A 4 -7.67 8.26 5.81
C ASN A 4 -7.51 8.18 4.28
N ASN A 5 -7.48 9.31 3.60
CA ASN A 5 -7.42 9.34 2.15
C ASN A 5 -6.19 8.62 1.59
N SER A 6 -5.06 8.76 2.24
CA SER A 6 -3.81 8.12 1.80
C SER A 6 -3.91 6.60 1.91
N GLU A 7 -4.42 6.12 3.03
CA GLU A 7 -4.61 4.68 3.24
C GLU A 7 -5.61 4.12 2.24
N TRP A 8 -6.68 4.85 1.98
CA TRP A 8 -7.69 4.45 1.00
C TRP A 8 -7.09 4.31 -0.39
N THR A 9 -6.25 5.26 -0.79
CA THR A 9 -5.58 5.21 -2.08
C THR A 9 -4.75 3.94 -2.24
N ILE A 10 -3.99 3.58 -1.21
CA ILE A 10 -3.19 2.35 -1.23
C ILE A 10 -4.09 1.10 -1.26
N MET A 11 -5.15 1.09 -0.46
CA MET A 11 -6.07 -0.04 -0.43
C MET A 11 -6.71 -0.30 -1.79
N GLU A 12 -7.11 0.74 -2.50
CA GLU A 12 -7.68 0.58 -3.83
C GLU A 12 -6.72 -0.13 -4.78
N LYS A 13 -5.43 0.19 -4.69
CA LYS A 13 -4.43 -0.50 -5.51
C LYS A 13 -4.28 -1.96 -5.12
N LEU A 14 -4.21 -2.24 -3.82
CA LEU A 14 -4.04 -3.59 -3.32
C LEU A 14 -5.25 -4.49 -3.56
N TRP A 15 -6.43 -3.90 -3.70
CA TRP A 15 -7.63 -4.65 -4.05
C TRP A 15 -7.61 -5.12 -5.50
N GLU A 16 -6.93 -4.40 -6.38
CA GLU A 16 -6.83 -4.79 -7.79
C GLU A 16 -5.96 -6.03 -7.96
N GLN A 17 -4.81 -6.05 -7.28
CA GLN A 17 -3.89 -7.18 -7.27
C GLN A 17 -2.79 -6.95 -6.24
N PRO A 18 -2.09 -8.00 -5.83
CA PRO A 18 -0.93 -7.82 -4.95
C PRO A 18 0.21 -7.12 -5.70
N TYR A 19 0.93 -6.26 -5.01
CA TYR A 19 2.07 -5.53 -5.56
C TYR A 19 3.27 -5.65 -4.65
N THR A 20 4.47 -5.67 -5.24
CA THR A 20 5.69 -5.50 -4.45
C THR A 20 5.78 -4.04 -4.01
N MET A 21 6.63 -3.78 -3.01
CA MET A 21 6.85 -2.41 -2.55
C MET A 21 7.26 -1.48 -3.70
N MET A 22 8.17 -1.95 -4.56
CA MET A 22 8.66 -1.13 -5.66
C MET A 22 7.57 -0.87 -6.70
N GLN A 23 6.77 -1.88 -7.01
CA GLN A 23 5.66 -1.71 -7.95
C GLN A 23 4.66 -0.69 -7.41
N LEU A 24 4.31 -0.82 -6.14
CA LEU A 24 3.36 0.08 -5.49
C LEU A 24 3.92 1.50 -5.46
N TYR A 25 5.19 1.66 -5.12
CA TYR A 25 5.85 2.95 -5.12
C TYR A 25 5.81 3.62 -6.50
N HIS A 26 6.14 2.88 -7.55
CA HIS A 26 6.13 3.46 -8.91
C HIS A 26 4.75 3.94 -9.32
N ILE A 27 3.72 3.15 -9.00
CA ILE A 27 2.35 3.52 -9.31
C ILE A 27 1.95 4.80 -8.55
N LEU A 28 2.23 4.83 -7.25
CA LEU A 28 1.83 5.95 -6.42
C LEU A 28 2.66 7.20 -6.69
N GLU A 29 3.91 7.04 -7.08
CA GLU A 29 4.73 8.18 -7.48
C GLU A 29 4.10 8.91 -8.67
N GLU A 30 3.63 8.17 -9.66
CA GLU A 30 2.99 8.76 -10.83
C GLU A 30 1.64 9.39 -10.49
N GLU A 31 0.85 8.75 -9.65
CA GLU A 31 -0.50 9.21 -9.36
C GLU A 31 -0.55 10.32 -8.30
N THR A 32 0.31 10.24 -7.29
CA THR A 32 0.23 11.13 -6.13
C THR A 32 1.49 11.97 -5.94
N GLY A 33 2.61 11.57 -6.54
CA GLY A 33 3.88 12.23 -6.31
C GLY A 33 4.54 11.86 -4.99
N TRP A 34 4.06 10.82 -4.32
CA TRP A 34 4.64 10.40 -3.04
C TRP A 34 6.06 9.86 -3.20
N SER A 35 6.92 10.18 -2.22
CA SER A 35 8.26 9.62 -2.18
C SER A 35 8.21 8.16 -1.74
N LYS A 36 9.30 7.43 -1.98
CA LYS A 36 9.42 6.05 -1.54
C LYS A 36 9.26 5.92 -0.03
N SER A 37 9.87 6.85 0.73
CA SER A 37 9.75 6.85 2.19
C SER A 37 8.30 6.95 2.64
N THR A 38 7.52 7.79 1.98
CA THR A 38 6.11 7.95 2.30
C THR A 38 5.35 6.64 2.04
N VAL A 39 5.57 6.01 0.90
CA VAL A 39 4.90 4.75 0.56
C VAL A 39 5.27 3.65 1.54
N VAL A 40 6.55 3.52 1.87
CA VAL A 40 7.02 2.52 2.84
C VAL A 40 6.37 2.74 4.19
N THR A 41 6.35 3.98 4.68
CA THR A 41 5.76 4.31 5.97
C THR A 41 4.26 4.02 5.99
N MET A 42 3.55 4.42 4.96
CA MET A 42 2.12 4.21 4.88
C MET A 42 1.76 2.73 4.83
N LEU A 43 2.46 1.97 4.01
CA LEU A 43 2.21 0.54 3.89
C LEU A 43 2.52 -0.17 5.20
N GLY A 44 3.60 0.20 5.88
CA GLY A 44 3.95 -0.36 7.18
C GLY A 44 2.85 -0.13 8.21
N ARG A 45 2.28 1.06 8.23
CA ARG A 45 1.16 1.38 9.12
C ARG A 45 -0.07 0.53 8.81
N MET A 46 -0.34 0.30 7.53
CA MET A 46 -1.48 -0.51 7.12
C MET A 46 -1.30 -1.95 7.54
N VAL A 47 -0.08 -2.48 7.43
CA VAL A 47 0.22 -3.83 7.91
C VAL A 47 0.02 -3.91 9.42
N ASP A 48 0.50 -2.92 10.16
CA ASP A 48 0.33 -2.88 11.62
C ASP A 48 -1.12 -2.83 12.05
N LYS A 49 -1.96 -2.15 11.27
CA LYS A 49 -3.40 -2.05 11.54
C LYS A 49 -4.18 -3.28 11.09
N GLY A 50 -3.53 -4.23 10.41
CA GLY A 50 -4.21 -5.40 9.88
C GLY A 50 -4.98 -5.13 8.60
N LEU A 51 -4.70 -4.03 7.92
CA LEU A 51 -5.38 -3.68 6.65
C LEU A 51 -4.69 -4.31 5.45
N ALA A 52 -3.43 -4.67 5.59
CA ALA A 52 -2.65 -5.29 4.53
C ALA A 52 -1.70 -6.33 5.13
N ALA A 53 -1.23 -7.24 4.30
CA ALA A 53 -0.26 -8.24 4.71
C ALA A 53 0.66 -8.56 3.55
N TYR A 54 1.87 -9.03 3.86
CA TYR A 54 2.81 -9.48 2.85
C TYR A 54 2.60 -10.96 2.56
N HIS A 55 2.68 -11.31 1.30
CA HIS A 55 2.62 -12.68 0.81
C HIS A 55 3.96 -13.11 0.22
N GLU A 56 4.02 -14.31 -0.31
CA GLU A 56 5.21 -14.83 -0.95
C GLU A 56 5.72 -13.88 -2.03
N GLY A 57 7.03 -13.77 -2.15
CA GLY A 57 7.65 -12.87 -3.10
C GLY A 57 7.66 -11.41 -2.67
N GLY A 58 7.31 -11.13 -1.41
CA GLY A 58 7.31 -9.77 -0.88
C GLY A 58 6.18 -8.90 -1.39
N ARG A 59 5.14 -9.48 -1.95
CA ARG A 59 3.99 -8.72 -2.45
C ARG A 59 3.02 -8.40 -1.32
N ALA A 60 2.60 -7.15 -1.27
CA ALA A 60 1.57 -6.72 -0.32
C ALA A 60 0.19 -6.95 -0.91
N LYS A 61 -0.74 -7.37 -0.07
CA LYS A 61 -2.12 -7.62 -0.45
C LYS A 61 -3.06 -6.96 0.56
N GLY A 62 -4.16 -6.39 0.09
CA GLY A 62 -5.18 -5.85 0.98
C GLY A 62 -5.97 -6.96 1.64
N ILE A 63 -6.23 -6.81 2.95
CA ILE A 63 -7.00 -7.79 3.72
C ILE A 63 -8.49 -7.44 3.74
N LEU A 64 -8.78 -6.15 3.73
CA LEU A 64 -10.18 -5.69 3.75
C LEU A 64 -10.86 -5.85 2.40
#